data_18e1ee7105232c0fa0642ac818e34608
#
_entry.id   18e1ee7105232c0fa0642ac818e34608
#
_cell.length_a   1.000
_cell.length_b   1.000
_cell.length_c   1.000
_cell.angle_alpha   90.00
_cell.angle_beta   90.00
_cell.angle_gamma   90.00
#
_symmetry.space_group_name_H-M   'P 1'
#
loop_
_entity.id
_entity.type
_entity.pdbx_description
1 polymer ?
#
loop_
_entity_poly.entity_id
_entity_poly.type
_entity_poly.pdbx_seq_one_letter_code
_entity_poly.pdbx_strand_id
1 'polypeptide(L)'
;MTSDGLTRRDFLKIAAIAPFADAAFGAAVAPAPAQPRVVLIRDKNAVDSQGAGKPEVIQAMMDQAITALTGEKNALDGWKGIVSPSDTVGIKTNVWNYLPTGSAVEQALKKRIVEAGVSEEKIGIDDRGVRNNPLFTNATALINARPARTHYWAGMGSCIKNMIMFSDSPPSYHADTCADLALLWNLPAIKGKVRLNVLVMLTPLFHGVGPHHFSAQYVWTYGGLIVGRDPVAVDATGVRILEAKRREFFGEERPLQPPAKHVFLADTRHKLGVSGADQIELIKLGWSDGILI
;
A
#
# COMPACT_ATOMS: atom_id res chain seq x y z
N MET A 1 -0.88 14.09 -76.13
CA MET A 1 -1.00 13.33 -74.91
C MET A 1 -1.82 14.16 -73.95
N THR A 2 -3.10 13.96 -73.91
CA THR A 2 -4.11 14.72 -73.15
C THR A 2 -4.34 14.01 -71.81
N SER A 3 -4.14 14.69 -70.71
CA SER A 3 -4.43 14.24 -69.36
C SER A 3 -5.88 14.56 -69.03
N ASP A 4 -6.74 13.57 -69.06
CA ASP A 4 -8.11 13.70 -68.58
C ASP A 4 -8.14 13.60 -67.04
N GLY A 5 -8.31 14.78 -66.44
CA GLY A 5 -8.52 14.90 -64.99
C GLY A 5 -9.99 14.74 -64.63
N LEU A 6 -10.32 13.83 -63.72
CA LEU A 6 -11.63 13.64 -63.14
C LEU A 6 -12.15 14.96 -62.54
N THR A 7 -13.38 15.36 -62.92
CA THR A 7 -13.99 16.60 -62.43
C THR A 7 -14.75 16.37 -61.12
N ARG A 8 -14.97 17.45 -60.33
CA ARG A 8 -15.74 17.43 -59.06
C ARG A 8 -17.16 16.86 -59.21
N ARG A 9 -17.71 16.81 -60.41
CA ARG A 9 -19.01 16.22 -60.66
C ARG A 9 -19.02 14.70 -60.73
N ASP A 10 -17.90 14.08 -61.06
CA ASP A 10 -17.79 12.64 -61.15
C ASP A 10 -17.62 12.02 -59.74
N PHE A 11 -17.15 12.81 -58.77
CA PHE A 11 -17.03 12.38 -57.36
C PHE A 11 -18.40 12.32 -56.64
N LEU A 12 -19.41 13.08 -57.13
CA LEU A 12 -20.73 13.12 -56.50
C LEU A 12 -21.71 12.04 -57.02
N LYS A 13 -21.34 11.25 -58.02
CA LYS A 13 -22.18 10.18 -58.56
C LYS A 13 -21.90 8.79 -57.98
N ILE A 14 -20.85 8.65 -57.16
CA ILE A 14 -20.49 7.36 -56.53
C ILE A 14 -21.02 7.28 -55.08
N ALA A 15 -21.64 8.34 -54.56
CA ALA A 15 -22.11 8.43 -53.17
C ALA A 15 -23.62 8.15 -53.02
N ALA A 16 -24.20 7.29 -53.85
CA ALA A 16 -25.58 6.88 -53.64
C ALA A 16 -25.71 5.36 -53.77
N ILE A 17 -26.29 4.80 -52.71
CA ILE A 17 -26.75 3.43 -52.52
C ILE A 17 -25.72 2.47 -51.89
N ALA A 18 -25.52 2.62 -50.56
CA ALA A 18 -25.37 1.49 -49.66
C ALA A 18 -26.45 1.57 -48.57
N PRO A 19 -27.23 0.51 -48.30
CA PRO A 19 -28.17 0.54 -47.20
C PRO A 19 -27.39 0.60 -45.89
N PHE A 20 -27.67 1.63 -45.09
CA PHE A 20 -27.25 1.66 -43.68
C PHE A 20 -27.97 0.51 -42.97
N ALA A 21 -27.30 -0.60 -42.82
CA ALA A 21 -27.64 -1.56 -41.78
C ALA A 21 -27.18 -0.95 -40.45
N ASP A 22 -28.13 -0.52 -39.63
CA ASP A 22 -27.91 -0.19 -38.22
C ASP A 22 -27.38 -1.44 -37.50
N ALA A 23 -26.08 -1.70 -37.65
CA ALA A 23 -25.35 -2.52 -36.70
C ALA A 23 -25.07 -1.64 -35.49
N ALA A 24 -26.00 -1.62 -34.53
CA ALA A 24 -25.73 -1.15 -33.19
C ALA A 24 -24.67 -2.10 -32.60
N PHE A 25 -23.40 -1.83 -32.90
CA PHE A 25 -22.30 -2.33 -32.09
C PHE A 25 -22.43 -1.67 -30.73
N GLY A 26 -23.17 -2.31 -29.84
CA GLY A 26 -23.04 -2.07 -28.42
C GLY A 26 -21.58 -2.32 -28.08
N ALA A 27 -20.78 -1.26 -28.03
CA ALA A 27 -19.45 -1.33 -27.43
C ALA A 27 -19.66 -1.89 -26.03
N ALA A 28 -19.29 -3.15 -25.82
CA ALA A 28 -19.24 -3.71 -24.49
C ALA A 28 -18.33 -2.80 -23.70
N VAL A 29 -18.92 -2.02 -22.78
CA VAL A 29 -18.14 -1.20 -21.83
C VAL A 29 -17.25 -2.19 -21.11
N ALA A 30 -15.94 -2.08 -21.31
CA ALA A 30 -14.98 -2.89 -20.57
C ALA A 30 -15.31 -2.74 -19.08
N PRO A 31 -15.40 -3.83 -18.31
CA PRO A 31 -15.68 -3.73 -16.89
C PRO A 31 -14.69 -2.76 -16.27
N ALA A 32 -15.19 -1.82 -15.46
CA ALA A 32 -14.33 -0.90 -14.74
C ALA A 32 -13.27 -1.72 -13.99
N PRO A 33 -12.00 -1.28 -13.96
CA PRO A 33 -10.97 -2.01 -13.22
C PRO A 33 -11.46 -2.20 -11.79
N ALA A 34 -11.31 -3.42 -11.28
CA ALA A 34 -11.75 -3.74 -9.92
C ALA A 34 -11.08 -2.78 -8.93
N GLN A 35 -11.87 -2.19 -8.04
CA GLN A 35 -11.36 -1.30 -7.00
C GLN A 35 -10.31 -2.05 -6.16
N PRO A 36 -9.16 -1.41 -5.82
CA PRO A 36 -8.20 -2.03 -4.92
C PRO A 36 -8.85 -2.26 -3.55
N ARG A 37 -8.76 -3.51 -3.08
CA ARG A 37 -9.26 -3.89 -1.77
C ARG A 37 -8.25 -3.56 -0.70
N VAL A 38 -8.71 -2.91 0.37
CA VAL A 38 -7.95 -2.61 1.58
C VAL A 38 -8.73 -3.14 2.79
N VAL A 39 -8.06 -3.87 3.66
CA VAL A 39 -8.64 -4.39 4.89
C VAL A 39 -8.10 -3.60 6.07
N LEU A 40 -8.97 -2.93 6.81
CA LEU A 40 -8.71 -2.35 8.12
C LEU A 40 -9.24 -3.31 9.17
N ILE A 41 -8.34 -3.96 9.91
CA ILE A 41 -8.71 -4.84 11.01
C ILE A 41 -8.21 -4.28 12.33
N ARG A 42 -9.05 -4.35 13.37
CA ARG A 42 -8.72 -3.89 14.72
C ARG A 42 -9.11 -4.92 15.78
N ASP A 43 -8.30 -5.01 16.83
CA ASP A 43 -8.64 -5.76 18.04
C ASP A 43 -8.23 -4.95 19.27
N LYS A 44 -9.13 -4.81 20.26
CA LYS A 44 -8.87 -4.06 21.49
C LYS A 44 -7.76 -4.68 22.35
N ASN A 45 -7.46 -5.96 22.13
CA ASN A 45 -6.41 -6.71 22.83
C ASN A 45 -5.12 -6.85 22.00
N ALA A 46 -5.02 -6.18 20.85
CA ALA A 46 -3.90 -6.33 19.92
C ALA A 46 -2.53 -5.98 20.53
N VAL A 47 -2.52 -5.14 21.56
CA VAL A 47 -1.31 -4.74 22.27
C VAL A 47 -1.40 -5.01 23.77
N ASP A 48 -0.26 -5.14 24.41
CA ASP A 48 -0.15 -5.21 25.87
C ASP A 48 -0.15 -3.80 26.50
N SER A 49 0.05 -3.75 27.82
CA SER A 49 0.12 -2.48 28.58
C SER A 49 1.31 -1.59 28.23
N GLN A 50 2.31 -2.13 27.54
CA GLN A 50 3.51 -1.41 27.10
C GLN A 50 3.42 -1.00 25.61
N GLY A 51 2.30 -1.34 24.93
CA GLY A 51 2.08 -1.05 23.51
C GLY A 51 2.73 -2.05 22.55
N ALA A 52 3.29 -3.16 23.06
CA ALA A 52 3.83 -4.21 22.22
C ALA A 52 2.72 -5.13 21.69
N GLY A 53 2.82 -5.55 20.44
CA GLY A 53 1.85 -6.44 19.81
C GLY A 53 1.81 -7.82 20.49
N LYS A 54 0.61 -8.33 20.77
CA LYS A 54 0.41 -9.68 21.32
C LYS A 54 0.41 -10.70 20.19
N PRO A 55 1.37 -11.65 20.16
CA PRO A 55 1.60 -12.51 18.99
C PRO A 55 0.36 -13.26 18.50
N GLU A 56 -0.42 -13.86 19.41
CA GLU A 56 -1.60 -14.65 19.03
C GLU A 56 -2.70 -13.78 18.43
N VAL A 57 -2.91 -12.58 18.98
CA VAL A 57 -3.92 -11.63 18.50
C VAL A 57 -3.51 -11.09 17.14
N ILE A 58 -2.25 -10.70 16.98
CA ILE A 58 -1.70 -10.21 15.71
C ILE A 58 -1.78 -11.29 14.63
N GLN A 59 -1.48 -12.54 14.96
CA GLN A 59 -1.63 -13.66 14.01
C GLN A 59 -3.09 -13.81 13.57
N ALA A 60 -4.03 -13.81 14.51
CA ALA A 60 -5.44 -13.93 14.20
C ALA A 60 -5.97 -12.75 13.35
N MET A 61 -5.52 -11.52 13.64
CA MET A 61 -5.84 -10.34 12.85
C MET A 61 -5.28 -10.46 11.42
N MET A 62 -4.02 -10.88 11.28
CA MET A 62 -3.39 -11.06 9.97
C MET A 62 -4.14 -12.11 9.14
N ASP A 63 -4.52 -13.23 9.76
CA ASP A 63 -5.25 -14.31 9.09
C ASP A 63 -6.62 -13.85 8.58
N GLN A 64 -7.38 -13.14 9.42
CA GLN A 64 -8.67 -12.57 9.02
C GLN A 64 -8.50 -11.53 7.90
N ALA A 65 -7.45 -10.67 8.01
CA ALA A 65 -7.18 -9.67 6.99
C ALA A 65 -6.85 -10.29 5.65
N ILE A 66 -6.01 -11.33 5.62
CA ILE A 66 -5.63 -12.03 4.36
C ILE A 66 -6.83 -12.75 3.75
N THR A 67 -7.63 -13.43 4.58
CA THR A 67 -8.88 -14.08 4.14
C THR A 67 -9.81 -13.07 3.45
N ALA A 68 -10.05 -11.92 4.09
CA ALA A 68 -10.91 -10.87 3.54
C ALA A 68 -10.30 -10.20 2.29
N LEU A 69 -8.99 -9.98 2.28
CA LEU A 69 -8.27 -9.37 1.15
C LEU A 69 -8.34 -10.22 -0.11
N THR A 70 -8.14 -11.53 0.05
CA THR A 70 -8.06 -12.47 -1.08
C THR A 70 -9.41 -13.05 -1.47
N GLY A 71 -10.38 -13.08 -0.54
CA GLY A 71 -11.65 -13.78 -0.71
C GLY A 71 -11.56 -15.31 -0.60
N GLU A 72 -10.39 -15.81 -0.15
CA GLU A 72 -10.17 -17.23 0.04
C GLU A 72 -10.89 -17.78 1.28
N LYS A 73 -11.08 -19.08 1.38
CA LYS A 73 -11.80 -19.73 2.47
C LYS A 73 -11.06 -19.65 3.80
N ASN A 74 -9.73 -19.58 3.74
CA ASN A 74 -8.87 -19.49 4.92
C ASN A 74 -7.58 -18.72 4.58
N ALA A 75 -6.86 -18.31 5.62
CA ALA A 75 -5.64 -17.51 5.48
C ALA A 75 -4.53 -18.21 4.70
N LEU A 76 -4.35 -19.51 4.90
CA LEU A 76 -3.27 -20.26 4.23
C LEU A 76 -3.45 -20.29 2.71
N ASP A 77 -4.68 -20.51 2.24
CA ASP A 77 -4.96 -20.45 0.81
C ASP A 77 -4.76 -19.03 0.26
N GLY A 78 -5.16 -18.00 1.02
CA GLY A 78 -4.84 -16.60 0.69
C GLY A 78 -3.34 -16.34 0.56
N TRP A 79 -2.54 -16.86 1.49
CA TRP A 79 -1.08 -16.72 1.45
C TRP A 79 -0.43 -17.44 0.26
N LYS A 80 -0.94 -18.61 -0.14
CA LYS A 80 -0.49 -19.33 -1.37
C LYS A 80 -0.77 -18.50 -2.64
N GLY A 81 -1.74 -17.58 -2.60
CA GLY A 81 -1.98 -16.62 -3.69
C GLY A 81 -1.10 -15.36 -3.62
N ILE A 82 -0.30 -15.20 -2.54
CA ILE A 82 0.62 -14.08 -2.34
C ILE A 82 2.06 -14.50 -2.60
N VAL A 83 2.48 -15.67 -2.10
CA VAL A 83 3.84 -16.21 -2.25
C VAL A 83 3.80 -17.63 -2.83
N SER A 84 4.87 -18.03 -3.50
CA SER A 84 5.09 -19.36 -4.05
C SER A 84 6.23 -20.06 -3.31
N PRO A 85 6.22 -21.41 -3.18
CA PRO A 85 7.34 -22.16 -2.59
C PRO A 85 8.69 -21.91 -3.27
N SER A 86 8.69 -21.49 -4.53
CA SER A 86 9.91 -21.14 -5.27
C SER A 86 10.47 -19.76 -4.93
N ASP A 87 9.69 -18.89 -4.27
CA ASP A 87 10.10 -17.52 -3.98
C ASP A 87 11.29 -17.43 -3.00
N THR A 88 12.09 -16.38 -3.17
CA THR A 88 12.93 -15.79 -2.14
C THR A 88 12.20 -14.55 -1.65
N VAL A 89 11.82 -14.53 -0.37
CA VAL A 89 10.92 -13.51 0.19
C VAL A 89 11.66 -12.54 1.09
N GLY A 90 11.61 -11.26 0.77
CA GLY A 90 12.07 -10.18 1.65
C GLY A 90 10.89 -9.54 2.41
N ILE A 91 10.89 -9.63 3.73
CA ILE A 91 9.97 -8.87 4.59
C ILE A 91 10.65 -7.55 4.94
N LYS A 92 10.26 -6.48 4.22
CA LYS A 92 10.76 -5.13 4.46
C LYS A 92 10.07 -4.54 5.69
N THR A 93 10.79 -4.46 6.77
CA THR A 93 10.35 -3.95 8.07
C THR A 93 10.80 -2.50 8.31
N ASN A 94 10.61 -1.98 9.52
CA ASN A 94 11.12 -0.68 9.98
C ASN A 94 11.60 -0.78 11.43
N VAL A 95 12.85 -0.42 11.65
CA VAL A 95 13.54 -0.56 12.96
C VAL A 95 13.75 0.78 13.67
N TRP A 96 12.90 1.78 13.39
CA TRP A 96 12.97 3.01 14.19
C TRP A 96 12.61 2.71 15.64
N ASN A 97 13.56 2.98 16.56
CA ASN A 97 13.53 2.49 17.94
C ASN A 97 12.31 2.92 18.78
N TYR A 98 11.67 4.04 18.45
CA TYR A 98 10.46 4.48 19.18
C TYR A 98 9.19 3.74 18.74
N LEU A 99 9.05 3.45 17.45
CA LEU A 99 7.90 2.74 16.87
C LEU A 99 8.38 1.83 15.73
N PRO A 100 8.95 0.66 16.05
CA PRO A 100 9.32 -0.33 15.04
C PRO A 100 8.09 -1.06 14.50
N THR A 101 8.26 -1.83 13.44
CA THR A 101 7.21 -2.75 12.93
C THR A 101 6.74 -3.71 14.03
N GLY A 102 7.67 -4.18 14.84
CA GLY A 102 7.41 -5.06 15.98
C GLY A 102 7.48 -6.54 15.63
N SER A 103 8.13 -7.31 16.53
CA SER A 103 8.38 -8.73 16.32
C SER A 103 7.10 -9.57 16.12
N ALA A 104 6.01 -9.23 16.81
CA ALA A 104 4.75 -9.94 16.66
C ALA A 104 4.21 -9.90 15.21
N VAL A 105 4.31 -8.73 14.54
CA VAL A 105 3.92 -8.58 13.14
C VAL A 105 4.90 -9.33 12.22
N GLU A 106 6.20 -9.18 12.44
CA GLU A 106 7.24 -9.83 11.65
C GLU A 106 7.13 -11.35 11.70
N GLN A 107 6.91 -11.91 12.89
CA GLN A 107 6.74 -13.35 13.07
C GLN A 107 5.41 -13.88 12.50
N ALA A 108 4.33 -13.11 12.62
CA ALA A 108 3.05 -13.49 12.00
C ALA A 108 3.17 -13.59 10.47
N LEU A 109 3.88 -12.65 9.84
CA LEU A 109 4.17 -12.69 8.41
C LEU A 109 5.06 -13.90 8.05
N LYS A 110 6.22 -14.04 8.73
CA LYS A 110 7.16 -15.13 8.47
C LYS A 110 6.52 -16.50 8.61
N LYS A 111 5.75 -16.72 9.69
CA LYS A 111 5.05 -17.99 9.95
C LYS A 111 4.17 -18.40 8.78
N ARG A 112 3.34 -17.50 8.28
CA ARG A 112 2.41 -17.82 7.19
C ARG A 112 3.11 -18.01 5.84
N ILE A 113 4.21 -17.30 5.60
CA ILE A 113 5.04 -17.49 4.40
C ILE A 113 5.69 -18.89 4.43
N VAL A 114 6.19 -19.34 5.57
CA VAL A 114 6.72 -20.71 5.74
C VAL A 114 5.62 -21.75 5.54
N GLU A 115 4.45 -21.56 6.16
CA GLU A 115 3.32 -22.48 6.02
C GLU A 115 2.76 -22.52 4.58
N ALA A 116 2.92 -21.42 3.83
CA ALA A 116 2.58 -21.37 2.39
C ALA A 116 3.59 -22.15 1.51
N GLY A 117 4.67 -22.68 2.11
CA GLY A 117 5.63 -23.58 1.46
C GLY A 117 6.97 -22.93 1.11
N VAL A 118 7.20 -21.66 1.46
CA VAL A 118 8.52 -21.03 1.27
C VAL A 118 9.49 -21.55 2.35
N SER A 119 10.64 -22.04 1.94
CA SER A 119 11.67 -22.53 2.83
C SER A 119 12.20 -21.39 3.73
N GLU A 120 12.40 -21.66 5.02
CA GLU A 120 12.72 -20.61 6.02
C GLU A 120 14.02 -19.88 5.69
N GLU A 121 15.04 -20.57 5.15
CA GLU A 121 16.30 -19.97 4.72
C GLU A 121 16.18 -19.01 3.52
N LYS A 122 15.05 -19.02 2.82
CA LYS A 122 14.73 -18.09 1.73
C LYS A 122 13.93 -16.86 2.19
N ILE A 123 13.71 -16.70 3.50
CA ILE A 123 12.94 -15.59 4.06
C ILE A 123 13.86 -14.67 4.85
N GLY A 124 14.01 -13.42 4.37
CA GLY A 124 14.75 -12.36 5.06
C GLY A 124 13.82 -11.33 5.70
N ILE A 125 14.17 -10.86 6.91
CA ILE A 125 13.53 -9.71 7.56
C ILE A 125 14.60 -8.65 7.74
N ASP A 126 14.42 -7.47 7.13
CA ASP A 126 15.44 -6.41 7.21
C ASP A 126 14.80 -5.02 6.96
N ASP A 127 15.47 -3.97 7.44
CA ASP A 127 15.13 -2.57 7.16
C ASP A 127 16.27 -1.88 6.40
N ARG A 128 17.39 -1.69 7.08
CA ARG A 128 18.48 -0.83 6.59
C ARG A 128 19.51 -1.58 5.78
N GLY A 129 19.58 -2.89 5.92
CA GLY A 129 20.54 -3.76 5.24
C GLY A 129 20.09 -4.26 3.86
N VAL A 130 18.89 -3.95 3.40
CA VAL A 130 18.24 -4.54 2.22
C VAL A 130 19.07 -4.53 0.93
N ARG A 131 19.97 -3.57 0.77
CA ARG A 131 20.86 -3.45 -0.40
C ARG A 131 22.03 -4.44 -0.39
N ASN A 132 22.41 -4.93 0.79
CA ASN A 132 23.55 -5.84 0.97
C ASN A 132 23.10 -7.22 1.45
N ASN A 133 21.82 -7.40 1.76
CA ASN A 133 21.25 -8.66 2.21
C ASN A 133 20.91 -9.53 1.00
N PRO A 134 21.54 -10.71 0.81
CA PRO A 134 21.28 -11.58 -0.34
C PRO A 134 19.81 -11.98 -0.52
N LEU A 135 19.04 -12.11 0.59
CA LEU A 135 17.62 -12.43 0.55
C LEU A 135 16.76 -11.30 0.00
N PHE A 136 17.29 -10.06 0.00
CA PHE A 136 16.62 -8.90 -0.62
C PHE A 136 17.12 -8.60 -2.03
N THR A 137 18.43 -8.73 -2.27
CA THR A 137 18.98 -8.51 -3.62
C THR A 137 18.51 -9.55 -4.62
N ASN A 138 18.26 -10.80 -4.16
CA ASN A 138 17.71 -11.91 -4.95
C ASN A 138 16.21 -12.12 -4.73
N ALA A 139 15.53 -11.23 -4.00
CA ALA A 139 14.10 -11.39 -3.73
C ALA A 139 13.29 -11.47 -5.02
N THR A 140 12.37 -12.43 -5.08
CA THR A 140 11.35 -12.55 -6.11
C THR A 140 9.99 -12.04 -5.61
N ALA A 141 9.79 -12.00 -4.28
CA ALA A 141 8.63 -11.44 -3.63
C ALA A 141 9.05 -10.55 -2.45
N LEU A 142 8.35 -9.44 -2.27
CA LEU A 142 8.54 -8.52 -1.15
C LEU A 142 7.22 -8.37 -0.40
N ILE A 143 7.29 -8.45 0.93
CA ILE A 143 6.23 -8.10 1.86
C ILE A 143 6.67 -6.83 2.59
N ASN A 144 5.86 -5.79 2.52
CA ASN A 144 6.20 -4.48 3.05
C ASN A 144 5.40 -4.22 4.33
N ALA A 145 6.07 -4.10 5.46
CA ALA A 145 5.44 -3.87 6.76
C ALA A 145 6.06 -2.65 7.45
N ARG A 146 5.24 -1.66 7.80
CA ARG A 146 5.71 -0.43 8.41
C ARG A 146 4.70 0.17 9.38
N PRO A 147 5.13 0.69 10.55
CA PRO A 147 4.26 1.44 11.44
C PRO A 147 3.88 2.80 10.86
N ALA A 148 2.60 3.18 11.00
CA ALA A 148 2.11 4.50 10.65
C ALA A 148 2.56 5.53 11.69
N ARG A 149 3.16 6.62 11.20
CA ARG A 149 3.55 7.75 12.05
C ARG A 149 3.70 9.03 11.26
N THR A 150 3.55 10.15 11.92
CA THR A 150 3.94 11.45 11.36
C THR A 150 5.43 11.46 11.02
N HIS A 151 5.79 12.24 10.01
CA HIS A 151 7.17 12.36 9.53
C HIS A 151 7.47 13.79 9.07
N TYR A 152 8.54 14.38 9.59
CA TYR A 152 8.85 15.80 9.38
C TYR A 152 9.17 16.21 7.94
N TRP A 153 9.61 15.28 7.07
CA TRP A 153 9.81 15.55 5.65
C TRP A 153 8.62 15.13 4.77
N ALA A 154 7.95 14.05 5.12
CA ALA A 154 6.98 13.39 4.24
C ALA A 154 5.53 13.50 4.75
N GLY A 155 5.29 14.19 5.86
CA GLY A 155 3.99 14.19 6.54
C GLY A 155 3.68 12.89 7.25
N MET A 156 3.77 11.76 6.53
CA MET A 156 3.59 10.42 7.08
C MET A 156 4.74 9.48 6.69
N GLY A 157 5.23 8.71 7.66
CA GLY A 157 6.01 7.50 7.40
C GLY A 157 5.05 6.36 7.07
N SER A 158 5.18 5.79 5.89
CA SER A 158 4.17 4.95 5.25
C SER A 158 4.80 3.79 4.46
N CYS A 159 3.98 2.92 3.89
CA CYS A 159 4.42 1.80 3.06
C CYS A 159 5.23 2.28 1.83
N ILE A 160 4.79 3.36 1.16
CA ILE A 160 5.53 3.93 0.03
C ILE A 160 6.90 4.39 0.48
N LYS A 161 6.98 5.14 1.59
CA LYS A 161 8.25 5.64 2.11
C LYS A 161 9.17 4.53 2.64
N ASN A 162 8.65 3.38 3.01
CA ASN A 162 9.46 2.28 3.54
C ASN A 162 10.49 1.77 2.54
N MET A 163 10.22 1.92 1.25
CA MET A 163 11.09 1.47 0.16
C MET A 163 12.34 2.35 -0.05
N ILE A 164 12.46 3.49 0.64
CA ILE A 164 13.58 4.41 0.46
C ILE A 164 14.96 3.78 0.73
N MET A 165 15.00 2.74 1.58
CA MET A 165 16.25 2.05 1.92
C MET A 165 16.80 1.17 0.79
N PHE A 166 16.03 0.94 -0.28
CA PHE A 166 16.53 0.29 -1.50
C PHE A 166 17.29 1.25 -2.42
N SER A 167 17.16 2.56 -2.20
CA SER A 167 17.92 3.56 -2.96
C SER A 167 19.38 3.60 -2.50
N ASP A 168 20.28 3.86 -3.43
CA ASP A 168 21.68 4.19 -3.16
C ASP A 168 21.86 5.62 -2.63
N SER A 169 20.86 6.49 -2.89
CA SER A 169 20.83 7.88 -2.43
C SER A 169 19.50 8.23 -1.77
N PRO A 170 19.19 7.73 -0.55
CA PRO A 170 17.95 8.07 0.14
C PRO A 170 17.69 9.57 0.30
N PRO A 171 18.71 10.44 0.53
CA PRO A 171 18.49 11.88 0.64
C PRO A 171 17.87 12.51 -0.61
N SER A 172 18.15 12.01 -1.81
CA SER A 172 17.63 12.56 -3.07
C SER A 172 16.10 12.50 -3.19
N TYR A 173 15.46 11.63 -2.42
CA TYR A 173 13.99 11.47 -2.37
C TYR A 173 13.29 12.32 -1.32
N HIS A 174 14.02 13.25 -0.67
CA HIS A 174 13.41 14.14 0.33
C HIS A 174 12.99 15.50 -0.22
N ALA A 175 13.33 15.82 -1.47
CA ALA A 175 12.93 17.06 -2.12
C ALA A 175 11.40 17.21 -2.19
N ASP A 176 10.91 18.44 -2.15
CA ASP A 176 9.49 18.80 -2.22
C ASP A 176 8.59 17.91 -1.32
N THR A 177 8.97 17.82 -0.03
CA THR A 177 8.24 16.99 0.94
C THR A 177 8.10 15.52 0.52
N CYS A 178 9.15 14.97 -0.09
CA CYS A 178 9.20 13.59 -0.59
C CYS A 178 8.20 13.30 -1.71
N ALA A 179 7.88 14.27 -2.55
CA ALA A 179 6.85 14.19 -3.60
C ALA A 179 6.99 12.96 -4.51
N ASP A 180 8.21 12.58 -4.83
CA ASP A 180 8.51 11.58 -5.86
C ASP A 180 8.97 10.21 -5.30
N LEU A 181 8.58 9.86 -4.07
CA LEU A 181 8.88 8.54 -3.46
C LEU A 181 8.36 7.35 -4.29
N ALA A 182 7.30 7.53 -5.06
CA ALA A 182 6.76 6.49 -5.93
C ALA A 182 7.77 6.02 -7.00
N LEU A 183 8.75 6.85 -7.37
CA LEU A 183 9.81 6.46 -8.30
C LEU A 183 10.68 5.31 -7.79
N LEU A 184 10.76 5.11 -6.47
CA LEU A 184 11.42 3.96 -5.86
C LEU A 184 10.86 2.63 -6.35
N TRP A 185 9.57 2.59 -6.67
CA TRP A 185 8.87 1.37 -7.14
C TRP A 185 9.28 0.95 -8.54
N ASN A 186 10.04 1.78 -9.26
CA ASN A 186 10.67 1.45 -10.54
C ASN A 186 12.06 0.81 -10.40
N LEU A 187 12.65 0.82 -9.17
CA LEU A 187 13.95 0.19 -8.93
C LEU A 187 13.88 -1.33 -9.22
N PRO A 188 14.87 -1.93 -9.88
CA PRO A 188 14.87 -3.37 -10.20
C PRO A 188 14.69 -4.28 -8.99
N ALA A 189 15.15 -3.84 -7.81
CA ALA A 189 14.98 -4.56 -6.55
C ALA A 189 13.52 -4.60 -6.06
N ILE A 190 12.64 -3.68 -6.52
CA ILE A 190 11.27 -3.49 -6.03
C ILE A 190 10.24 -3.79 -7.12
N LYS A 191 10.50 -3.35 -8.35
CA LYS A 191 9.53 -3.36 -9.47
C LYS A 191 8.88 -4.72 -9.67
N GLY A 192 7.55 -4.78 -9.51
CA GLY A 192 6.75 -5.99 -9.67
C GLY A 192 6.91 -7.05 -8.58
N LYS A 193 7.69 -6.80 -7.52
CA LYS A 193 7.97 -7.77 -6.46
C LYS A 193 7.16 -7.58 -5.19
N VAL A 194 6.64 -6.37 -4.92
CA VAL A 194 5.82 -6.13 -3.72
C VAL A 194 4.46 -6.78 -3.90
N ARG A 195 4.18 -7.78 -3.07
CA ARG A 195 2.96 -8.59 -3.12
C ARG A 195 1.92 -8.18 -2.07
N LEU A 196 2.37 -7.60 -0.96
CA LEU A 196 1.53 -7.20 0.16
C LEU A 196 2.12 -5.98 0.86
N ASN A 197 1.24 -5.07 1.29
CA ASN A 197 1.57 -3.94 2.14
C ASN A 197 0.77 -4.04 3.43
N VAL A 198 1.45 -3.88 4.55
CA VAL A 198 0.89 -3.89 5.91
C VAL A 198 1.31 -2.59 6.60
N LEU A 199 0.38 -1.66 6.70
CA LEU A 199 0.57 -0.47 7.52
C LEU A 199 0.14 -0.78 8.94
N VAL A 200 1.12 -0.85 9.84
CA VAL A 200 0.91 -1.23 11.23
C VAL A 200 0.37 -0.03 12.00
N MET A 201 -0.86 -0.16 12.46
CA MET A 201 -1.63 0.84 13.20
C MET A 201 -1.88 0.41 14.65
N LEU A 202 -0.98 -0.38 15.24
CA LEU A 202 -1.15 -0.84 16.63
C LEU A 202 -1.11 0.35 17.60
N THR A 203 -0.02 1.12 17.52
CA THR A 203 0.23 2.31 18.34
C THR A 203 0.78 3.44 17.48
N PRO A 204 0.01 3.98 16.52
CA PRO A 204 0.51 5.01 15.62
C PRO A 204 0.79 6.33 16.31
N LEU A 205 1.72 7.12 15.74
CA LEU A 205 2.01 8.50 16.15
C LEU A 205 1.23 9.47 15.26
N PHE A 206 0.25 10.20 15.82
CA PHE A 206 -0.61 11.08 15.03
C PHE A 206 -0.17 12.54 14.99
N HIS A 207 0.77 12.96 15.89
CA HIS A 207 1.31 14.30 15.92
C HIS A 207 2.78 14.28 16.34
N GLY A 208 3.47 15.43 16.21
CA GLY A 208 4.92 15.47 16.35
C GLY A 208 5.60 15.17 15.02
N VAL A 209 6.88 15.42 14.94
CA VAL A 209 7.64 15.35 13.69
C VAL A 209 8.71 14.25 13.74
N GLY A 210 8.36 13.07 14.28
CA GLY A 210 9.33 11.96 14.25
C GLY A 210 10.10 11.85 12.92
N PRO A 211 11.31 11.40 12.91
CA PRO A 211 12.04 10.73 13.96
C PRO A 211 12.78 11.66 14.95
N HIS A 212 12.86 12.96 14.68
CA HIS A 212 13.67 13.87 15.49
C HIS A 212 12.93 14.48 16.70
N HIS A 213 11.60 14.52 16.67
CA HIS A 213 10.77 15.10 17.73
C HIS A 213 9.68 14.12 18.16
N PHE A 214 10.09 12.92 18.58
CA PHE A 214 9.16 11.96 19.14
C PHE A 214 8.60 12.43 20.48
N SER A 215 7.27 12.32 20.63
CA SER A 215 6.58 12.54 21.89
C SER A 215 5.55 11.44 22.12
N ALA A 216 5.72 10.69 23.20
CA ALA A 216 4.86 9.58 23.55
C ALA A 216 3.40 9.99 23.79
N GLN A 217 3.15 11.25 24.17
CA GLN A 217 1.78 11.79 24.39
C GLN A 217 0.90 11.75 23.13
N TYR A 218 1.52 11.69 21.94
CA TYR A 218 0.81 11.63 20.65
C TYR A 218 0.78 10.23 20.04
N VAL A 219 1.22 9.25 20.80
CA VAL A 219 1.01 7.83 20.46
C VAL A 219 -0.28 7.38 21.11
N TRP A 220 -1.15 6.71 20.34
CA TRP A 220 -2.37 6.15 20.91
C TRP A 220 -2.56 4.69 20.52
N THR A 221 -3.23 3.94 21.39
CA THR A 221 -3.59 2.56 21.09
C THR A 221 -4.75 2.53 20.10
N TYR A 222 -4.45 2.29 18.83
CA TYR A 222 -5.46 2.09 17.80
C TYR A 222 -5.80 0.61 17.61
N GLY A 223 -4.82 -0.27 17.89
CA GLY A 223 -4.99 -1.72 17.87
C GLY A 223 -5.28 -2.27 16.47
N GLY A 224 -4.76 -1.66 15.40
CA GLY A 224 -5.14 -1.98 14.04
C GLY A 224 -3.98 -2.38 13.11
N LEU A 225 -4.37 -3.01 11.99
CA LEU A 225 -3.55 -3.23 10.81
C LEU A 225 -4.34 -2.78 9.58
N ILE A 226 -3.68 -2.14 8.62
CA ILE A 226 -4.24 -1.85 7.29
C ILE A 226 -3.46 -2.70 6.29
N VAL A 227 -4.17 -3.59 5.58
CA VAL A 227 -3.57 -4.61 4.71
C VAL A 227 -4.13 -4.48 3.30
N GLY A 228 -3.24 -4.47 2.29
CA GLY A 228 -3.65 -4.38 0.90
C GLY A 228 -2.51 -4.66 -0.07
N ARG A 229 -2.85 -4.87 -1.33
CA ARG A 229 -1.85 -5.04 -2.41
C ARG A 229 -1.41 -3.69 -2.98
N ASP A 230 -2.31 -2.72 -3.06
CA ASP A 230 -2.03 -1.36 -3.54
C ASP A 230 -1.43 -0.52 -2.40
N PRO A 231 -0.16 -0.09 -2.49
CA PRO A 231 0.50 0.69 -1.44
C PRO A 231 -0.11 2.08 -1.28
N VAL A 232 -0.64 2.66 -2.36
CA VAL A 232 -1.24 3.99 -2.33
C VAL A 232 -2.57 3.96 -1.59
N ALA A 233 -3.41 2.96 -1.87
CA ALA A 233 -4.68 2.77 -1.19
C ALA A 233 -4.51 2.49 0.32
N VAL A 234 -3.50 1.69 0.68
CA VAL A 234 -3.14 1.42 2.08
C VAL A 234 -2.70 2.71 2.78
N ASP A 235 -1.76 3.45 2.18
CA ASP A 235 -1.22 4.68 2.76
C ASP A 235 -2.27 5.80 2.82
N ALA A 236 -3.11 5.98 1.80
CA ALA A 236 -4.20 6.94 1.79
C ALA A 236 -5.23 6.66 2.89
N THR A 237 -5.52 5.37 3.15
CA THR A 237 -6.37 4.96 4.27
C THR A 237 -5.72 5.33 5.61
N GLY A 238 -4.41 5.12 5.77
CA GLY A 238 -3.64 5.53 6.94
C GLY A 238 -3.64 7.04 7.17
N VAL A 239 -3.45 7.84 6.12
CA VAL A 239 -3.51 9.32 6.18
C VAL A 239 -4.86 9.77 6.74
N ARG A 240 -5.97 9.24 6.21
CA ARG A 240 -7.33 9.60 6.69
C ARG A 240 -7.53 9.32 8.18
N ILE A 241 -7.03 8.17 8.66
CA ILE A 241 -7.12 7.83 10.09
C ILE A 241 -6.28 8.77 10.94
N LEU A 242 -5.03 9.08 10.53
CA LEU A 242 -4.18 10.01 11.26
C LEU A 242 -4.80 11.42 11.32
N GLU A 243 -5.36 11.91 10.23
CA GLU A 243 -6.00 13.23 10.19
C GLU A 243 -7.30 13.26 10.99
N ALA A 244 -8.11 12.20 10.95
CA ALA A 244 -9.29 12.06 11.80
C ALA A 244 -8.91 12.06 13.29
N LYS A 245 -7.83 11.36 13.68
CA LYS A 245 -7.34 11.40 15.07
C LYS A 245 -6.85 12.78 15.49
N ARG A 246 -6.19 13.51 14.58
CA ARG A 246 -5.75 14.88 14.84
C ARG A 246 -6.94 15.81 15.06
N ARG A 247 -7.97 15.72 14.21
CA ARG A 247 -9.22 16.50 14.36
C ARG A 247 -9.90 16.18 15.69
N GLU A 248 -10.03 14.89 16.04
CA GLU A 248 -10.60 14.46 17.31
C GLU A 248 -9.81 15.04 18.52
N PHE A 249 -8.49 14.95 18.48
CA PHE A 249 -7.64 15.35 19.59
C PHE A 249 -7.56 16.89 19.79
N PHE A 250 -7.47 17.65 18.69
CA PHE A 250 -7.31 19.09 18.74
C PHE A 250 -8.65 19.85 18.72
N GLY A 251 -9.76 19.19 18.40
CA GLY A 251 -11.07 19.83 18.28
C GLY A 251 -11.24 20.73 17.05
N GLU A 252 -10.30 20.70 16.10
CA GLU A 252 -10.28 21.50 14.88
C GLU A 252 -9.64 20.75 13.72
N GLU A 253 -9.85 21.21 12.48
CA GLU A 253 -9.16 20.68 11.32
C GLU A 253 -7.66 21.00 11.42
N ARG A 254 -6.85 19.96 11.51
CA ARG A 254 -5.40 20.07 11.68
C ARG A 254 -4.67 19.04 10.85
N PRO A 255 -4.62 19.24 9.51
CA PRO A 255 -4.02 18.28 8.59
C PRO A 255 -2.54 18.03 8.89
N LEU A 256 -1.98 16.96 8.32
CA LEU A 256 -0.56 16.63 8.45
C LEU A 256 0.32 17.79 7.97
N GLN A 257 1.35 18.12 8.74
CA GLN A 257 2.36 19.14 8.41
C GLN A 257 3.77 18.54 8.52
N PRO A 258 4.51 18.49 7.39
CA PRO A 258 4.07 18.80 6.03
C PRO A 258 2.99 17.81 5.54
N PRO A 259 2.26 18.11 4.45
CA PRO A 259 1.27 17.19 3.91
C PRO A 259 1.92 15.91 3.36
N ALA A 260 1.20 14.78 3.40
CA ALA A 260 1.68 13.51 2.86
C ALA A 260 1.59 13.47 1.31
N LYS A 261 2.23 14.44 0.63
CA LYS A 261 2.18 14.63 -0.82
C LYS A 261 2.49 13.35 -1.59
N HIS A 262 3.49 12.59 -1.13
CA HIS A 262 3.96 11.38 -1.83
C HIS A 262 2.85 10.34 -2.01
N VAL A 263 1.85 10.28 -1.12
CA VAL A 263 0.73 9.34 -1.24
C VAL A 263 -0.17 9.74 -2.41
N PHE A 264 -0.59 11.01 -2.46
CA PHE A 264 -1.51 11.49 -3.49
C PHE A 264 -0.84 11.65 -4.85
N LEU A 265 0.45 12.02 -4.89
CA LEU A 265 1.22 12.10 -6.13
C LEU A 265 1.61 10.71 -6.67
N ALA A 266 1.71 9.70 -5.81
CA ALA A 266 1.87 8.31 -6.25
C ALA A 266 0.70 7.86 -7.13
N ASP A 267 -0.53 8.32 -6.84
CA ASP A 267 -1.70 8.15 -7.71
C ASP A 267 -1.65 9.09 -8.91
N THR A 268 -1.77 10.41 -8.66
CA THR A 268 -2.09 11.38 -9.70
C THR A 268 -0.96 11.61 -10.70
N ARG A 269 0.29 11.60 -10.24
CA ARG A 269 1.49 11.82 -11.06
C ARG A 269 2.13 10.52 -11.55
N HIS A 270 2.29 9.55 -10.66
CA HIS A 270 3.12 8.37 -10.92
C HIS A 270 2.31 7.12 -11.30
N LYS A 271 0.99 7.13 -11.14
CA LYS A 271 0.09 6.01 -11.49
C LYS A 271 0.49 4.69 -10.83
N LEU A 272 0.99 4.77 -9.58
CA LEU A 272 1.40 3.60 -8.81
C LEU A 272 0.20 2.85 -8.22
N GLY A 273 -0.88 3.53 -7.88
CA GLY A 273 -2.08 2.98 -7.27
C GLY A 273 -3.16 4.05 -7.12
N VAL A 274 -4.11 3.86 -6.22
CA VAL A 274 -5.32 4.67 -6.07
C VAL A 274 -5.41 5.31 -4.69
N SER A 275 -5.63 6.63 -4.61
CA SER A 275 -5.74 7.37 -3.35
C SER A 275 -7.16 7.82 -2.99
N GLY A 276 -8.08 7.87 -3.96
CA GLY A 276 -9.47 8.28 -3.77
C GLY A 276 -10.25 7.33 -2.86
N ALA A 277 -10.92 7.85 -1.84
CA ALA A 277 -11.68 7.04 -0.89
C ALA A 277 -12.84 6.27 -1.53
N ASP A 278 -13.46 6.87 -2.52
CA ASP A 278 -14.56 6.32 -3.33
C ASP A 278 -14.09 5.27 -4.34
N GLN A 279 -12.78 5.20 -4.58
CA GLN A 279 -12.15 4.26 -5.50
C GLN A 279 -11.51 3.06 -4.77
N ILE A 280 -11.63 2.99 -3.45
CA ILE A 280 -11.05 1.93 -2.61
C ILE A 280 -12.17 1.11 -1.98
N GLU A 281 -12.16 -0.21 -2.20
CA GLU A 281 -13.01 -1.14 -1.45
C GLU A 281 -12.41 -1.33 -0.05
N LEU A 282 -12.91 -0.56 0.94
CA LEU A 282 -12.46 -0.63 2.32
C LEU A 282 -13.30 -1.62 3.13
N ILE A 283 -12.70 -2.75 3.51
CA ILE A 283 -13.29 -3.75 4.40
C ILE A 283 -12.85 -3.46 5.83
N LYS A 284 -13.81 -3.30 6.75
CA LYS A 284 -13.55 -3.05 8.18
C LYS A 284 -13.90 -4.29 8.98
N LEU A 285 -12.96 -4.76 9.82
CA LEU A 285 -13.10 -5.98 10.61
C LEU A 285 -12.76 -5.74 12.08
N GLY A 286 -13.38 -6.52 12.95
CA GLY A 286 -13.08 -6.58 14.38
C GLY A 286 -13.63 -5.39 15.17
N TRP A 287 -12.83 -4.82 16.06
CA TRP A 287 -13.24 -3.78 16.99
C TRP A 287 -13.56 -2.45 16.29
N SER A 288 -14.80 -1.96 16.43
CA SER A 288 -15.31 -0.79 15.71
C SER A 288 -15.23 0.53 16.50
N ASP A 289 -15.14 0.48 17.85
CA ASP A 289 -15.12 1.70 18.66
C ASP A 289 -13.90 2.58 18.30
N GLY A 290 -14.13 3.86 18.01
CA GLY A 290 -13.08 4.79 17.64
C GLY A 290 -12.36 4.42 16.34
N ILE A 291 -13.06 3.83 15.38
CA ILE A 291 -12.47 3.43 14.07
C ILE A 291 -12.08 4.63 13.21
N LEU A 292 -12.66 5.80 13.43
CA LEU A 292 -12.35 7.12 12.86
C LEU A 292 -12.72 7.33 11.38
N ILE A 293 -12.86 6.31 10.58
CA ILE A 293 -13.24 6.38 9.15
C ILE A 293 -14.29 5.34 8.76
#